data_462ee4d32d6d661853f3a4e879fde5f4
#
_entry.id   462ee4d32d6d661853f3a4e879fde5f4
#
_cell.length_a   1.000
_cell.length_b   1.000
_cell.length_c   1.000
_cell.angle_alpha   90.00
_cell.angle_beta   90.00
_cell.angle_gamma   90.00
#
_symmetry.space_group_name_H-M   'P 1'
#
loop_
_entity.id
_entity.type
_entity.pdbx_description
1 polymer ?
#
loop_
_entity_poly.entity_id
_entity_poly.type
_entity_poly.pdbx_seq_one_letter_code
_entity_poly.pdbx_strand_id
1 'polypeptide(L)'
;MVVVVPYDGHAATLTDLRDAIGGKIVIDTVVPLSFSGGVPGTVAVAEGSATQQAQALLPAARVVGAFHNLSAQKLQDLDAPMQGDVLVTGDDAEAKAAVMGLVARIPDLRPVDAGPLAISKLVEDLTALILSVNRRYGAHAAVRMVGVEP
;
A
#
# COMPACT_ATOMS: atom_id res chain seq x y z
N MET A 1 -3.14 12.35 -4.09
CA MET A 1 -3.88 11.43 -4.98
C MET A 1 -3.71 10.01 -4.46
N VAL A 2 -4.72 9.14 -4.63
CA VAL A 2 -4.60 7.70 -4.26
C VAL A 2 -4.70 6.89 -5.55
N VAL A 3 -3.78 5.94 -5.73
CA VAL A 3 -3.73 5.02 -6.88
C VAL A 3 -4.28 3.67 -6.44
N VAL A 4 -5.41 3.28 -7.03
CA VAL A 4 -6.16 2.05 -6.69
C VAL A 4 -6.56 1.38 -8.00
N VAL A 5 -5.61 0.81 -8.69
CA VAL A 5 -5.81 0.12 -9.97
C VAL A 5 -5.20 -1.28 -9.92
N PRO A 6 -5.66 -2.23 -10.73
CA PRO A 6 -4.96 -3.50 -10.89
C PRO A 6 -3.52 -3.28 -11.37
N TYR A 7 -2.60 -4.13 -10.92
CA TYR A 7 -1.18 -3.98 -11.27
C TYR A 7 -0.92 -3.96 -12.79
N ASP A 8 -1.67 -4.74 -13.57
CA ASP A 8 -1.53 -4.78 -15.03
C ASP A 8 -1.79 -3.42 -15.70
N GLY A 9 -2.60 -2.56 -15.08
CA GLY A 9 -2.88 -1.20 -15.55
C GLY A 9 -2.03 -0.12 -14.90
N HIS A 10 -1.23 -0.46 -13.88
CA HIS A 10 -0.54 0.49 -13.01
C HIS A 10 0.41 1.42 -13.78
N ALA A 11 1.37 0.85 -14.51
CA ALA A 11 2.36 1.63 -15.25
C ALA A 11 1.75 2.53 -16.33
N ALA A 12 0.77 2.01 -17.09
CA ALA A 12 0.09 2.77 -18.13
C ALA A 12 -0.69 3.95 -17.51
N THR A 13 -1.48 3.70 -16.47
CA THR A 13 -2.26 4.74 -15.78
C THR A 13 -1.37 5.85 -15.24
N LEU A 14 -0.26 5.50 -14.59
CA LEU A 14 0.67 6.49 -14.03
C LEU A 14 1.37 7.30 -15.12
N THR A 15 1.73 6.64 -16.23
CA THR A 15 2.35 7.32 -17.37
C THR A 15 1.40 8.33 -18.01
N ASP A 16 0.15 7.93 -18.23
CA ASP A 16 -0.87 8.80 -18.83
C ASP A 16 -1.22 10.01 -17.95
N LEU A 17 -1.17 9.83 -16.63
CA LEU A 17 -1.50 10.88 -15.66
C LEU A 17 -0.30 11.70 -15.18
N ARG A 18 0.93 11.41 -15.63
CA ARG A 18 2.18 12.01 -15.13
C ARG A 18 2.11 13.53 -15.04
N ASP A 19 1.71 14.19 -16.13
CA ASP A 19 1.68 15.66 -16.19
C ASP A 19 0.61 16.26 -15.27
N ALA A 20 -0.53 15.60 -15.16
CA ALA A 20 -1.61 16.01 -14.27
C ALA A 20 -1.27 15.81 -12.79
N ILE A 21 -0.46 14.81 -12.48
CA ILE A 21 0.03 14.52 -11.14
C ILE A 21 1.07 15.56 -10.73
N GLY A 22 2.07 15.82 -11.56
CA GLY A 22 3.15 16.76 -11.24
C GLY A 22 3.80 16.46 -9.89
N GLY A 23 4.05 17.48 -9.07
CA GLY A 23 4.69 17.38 -7.75
C GLY A 23 3.78 16.98 -6.58
N LYS A 24 2.62 16.40 -6.84
CA LYS A 24 1.67 16.02 -5.77
C LYS A 24 2.16 14.82 -4.95
N ILE A 25 1.61 14.71 -3.74
CA ILE A 25 1.71 13.46 -2.97
C ILE A 25 0.83 12.40 -3.64
N VAL A 26 1.44 11.26 -3.91
CA VAL A 26 0.77 10.07 -4.47
C VAL A 26 0.83 8.95 -3.43
N ILE A 27 -0.33 8.47 -3.02
CA ILE A 27 -0.44 7.27 -2.18
C ILE A 27 -0.63 6.10 -3.14
N ASP A 28 0.35 5.21 -3.20
CA ASP A 28 0.26 3.98 -3.98
C ASP A 28 -0.16 2.82 -3.08
N THR A 29 -1.24 2.14 -3.47
CA THR A 29 -1.82 1.01 -2.72
C THR A 29 -1.70 -0.30 -3.49
N VAL A 30 -1.02 -0.25 -4.64
CA VAL A 30 -1.01 -1.36 -5.60
C VAL A 30 -0.06 -2.47 -5.13
N VAL A 31 -0.54 -3.71 -5.23
CA VAL A 31 0.26 -4.90 -4.97
C VAL A 31 0.32 -5.73 -6.25
N PRO A 32 1.51 -6.13 -6.73
CA PRO A 32 1.67 -6.94 -7.93
C PRO A 32 1.35 -8.41 -7.62
N LEU A 33 0.08 -8.68 -7.29
CA LEU A 33 -0.38 -10.01 -6.89
C LEU A 33 -0.33 -11.01 -8.03
N SER A 34 0.01 -12.24 -7.69
CA SER A 34 -0.09 -13.41 -8.56
C SER A 34 -0.74 -14.57 -7.83
N PHE A 35 -1.33 -15.48 -8.61
CA PHE A 35 -1.95 -16.69 -8.08
C PHE A 35 -1.49 -17.89 -8.92
N SER A 36 -0.56 -18.66 -8.39
CA SER A 36 -0.07 -19.89 -9.04
C SER A 36 -0.63 -21.11 -8.33
N GLY A 37 -1.40 -21.94 -9.06
CA GLY A 37 -2.09 -23.07 -8.44
C GLY A 37 -3.05 -22.67 -7.31
N GLY A 38 -3.55 -21.43 -7.33
CA GLY A 38 -4.38 -20.88 -6.28
C GLY A 38 -3.63 -20.37 -5.04
N VAL A 39 -2.31 -20.41 -5.04
CA VAL A 39 -1.47 -19.87 -3.95
C VAL A 39 -1.19 -18.39 -4.23
N PRO A 40 -1.51 -17.48 -3.28
CA PRO A 40 -1.17 -16.07 -3.42
C PRO A 40 0.35 -15.85 -3.40
N GLY A 41 0.82 -14.96 -4.23
CA GLY A 41 2.20 -14.50 -4.30
C GLY A 41 2.27 -13.12 -4.93
N THR A 42 3.47 -12.65 -5.22
CA THR A 42 3.72 -11.41 -5.96
C THR A 42 4.59 -11.70 -7.18
N VAL A 43 4.43 -10.94 -8.25
CA VAL A 43 5.34 -10.97 -9.40
C VAL A 43 6.55 -10.08 -9.13
N ALA A 44 7.67 -10.39 -9.77
CA ALA A 44 8.86 -9.54 -9.73
C ALA A 44 8.60 -8.23 -10.49
N VAL A 45 8.95 -7.11 -9.88
CA VAL A 45 8.91 -5.77 -10.47
C VAL A 45 10.33 -5.30 -10.69
N ALA A 46 10.63 -4.78 -11.87
CA ALA A 46 12.01 -4.40 -12.24
C ALA A 46 12.60 -3.33 -11.30
N GLU A 47 11.77 -2.40 -10.84
CA GLU A 47 12.13 -1.34 -9.91
C GLU A 47 12.21 -1.81 -8.45
N GLY A 48 11.84 -3.06 -8.17
CA GLY A 48 11.81 -3.68 -6.86
C GLY A 48 10.41 -3.89 -6.31
N SER A 49 9.50 -2.94 -6.45
CA SER A 49 8.12 -2.99 -5.99
C SER A 49 7.21 -2.13 -6.87
N ALA A 50 5.89 -2.29 -6.77
CA ALA A 50 4.93 -1.44 -7.48
C ALA A 50 5.08 0.03 -7.04
N THR A 51 5.26 0.27 -5.74
CA THR A 51 5.46 1.62 -5.19
C THR A 51 6.76 2.26 -5.70
N GLN A 52 7.86 1.50 -5.82
CA GLN A 52 9.10 1.98 -6.40
C GLN A 52 8.95 2.25 -7.90
N GLN A 53 8.21 1.41 -8.63
CA GLN A 53 7.86 1.66 -10.03
C GLN A 53 7.05 2.95 -10.17
N ALA A 54 6.08 3.21 -9.28
CA ALA A 54 5.34 4.46 -9.28
C ALA A 54 6.27 5.67 -9.14
N GLN A 55 7.24 5.64 -8.23
CA GLN A 55 8.21 6.72 -8.07
C GLN A 55 9.10 6.90 -9.30
N ALA A 56 9.52 5.82 -9.94
CA ALA A 56 10.32 5.89 -11.16
C ALA A 56 9.55 6.49 -12.33
N LEU A 57 8.27 6.16 -12.46
CA LEU A 57 7.38 6.70 -13.49
C LEU A 57 6.97 8.16 -13.22
N LEU A 58 6.95 8.57 -11.96
CA LEU A 58 6.51 9.90 -11.50
C LEU A 58 7.65 10.64 -10.76
N PRO A 59 8.74 11.00 -11.44
CA PRO A 59 9.93 11.54 -10.77
C PRO A 59 9.71 12.90 -10.08
N ALA A 60 8.69 13.66 -10.49
CA ALA A 60 8.33 14.92 -9.85
C ALA A 60 7.39 14.74 -8.64
N ALA A 61 6.68 13.61 -8.54
CA ALA A 61 5.76 13.34 -7.45
C ALA A 61 6.50 12.84 -6.20
N ARG A 62 5.83 12.96 -5.06
CA ARG A 62 6.26 12.39 -3.78
C ARG A 62 5.42 11.15 -3.50
N VAL A 63 5.97 9.97 -3.85
CA VAL A 63 5.26 8.70 -3.74
C VAL A 63 5.39 8.15 -2.33
N VAL A 64 4.28 7.69 -1.78
CA VAL A 64 4.17 7.04 -0.47
C VAL A 64 3.38 5.76 -0.64
N GLY A 65 3.94 4.63 -0.24
CA GLY A 65 3.25 3.35 -0.18
C GLY A 65 2.43 3.25 1.11
N ALA A 66 1.15 2.94 0.99
CA ALA A 66 0.28 2.73 2.16
C ALA A 66 -0.97 1.92 1.79
N PHE A 67 -1.67 1.37 2.78
CA PHE A 67 -2.95 0.64 2.65
C PHE A 67 -2.87 -0.73 1.94
N HIS A 68 -1.71 -1.22 1.56
CA HIS A 68 -1.54 -2.50 0.84
C HIS A 68 -2.14 -3.70 1.59
N ASN A 69 -2.11 -3.69 2.92
CA ASN A 69 -2.42 -4.82 3.78
C ASN A 69 -3.84 -4.79 4.35
N LEU A 70 -4.69 -3.90 3.87
CA LEU A 70 -6.05 -3.75 4.35
C LEU A 70 -7.07 -4.37 3.40
N SER A 71 -8.17 -4.86 3.96
CA SER A 71 -9.30 -5.33 3.17
C SER A 71 -10.09 -4.16 2.60
N ALA A 72 -10.10 -4.01 1.27
CA ALA A 72 -10.91 -3.00 0.59
C ALA A 72 -12.41 -3.13 0.94
N GLN A 73 -12.90 -4.35 1.12
CA GLN A 73 -14.28 -4.60 1.52
C GLN A 73 -14.59 -4.04 2.91
N LYS A 74 -13.64 -4.15 3.85
CA LYS A 74 -13.79 -3.56 5.19
C LYS A 74 -13.68 -2.05 5.18
N LEU A 75 -12.84 -1.47 4.32
CA LEU A 75 -12.73 -0.01 4.17
C LEU A 75 -14.01 0.64 3.60
N GLN A 76 -14.86 -0.11 2.92
CA GLN A 76 -16.13 0.39 2.39
C GLN A 76 -17.24 0.40 3.45
N ASP A 77 -17.09 -0.35 4.53
CA ASP A 77 -18.04 -0.42 5.64
C ASP A 77 -17.63 0.64 6.69
N LEU A 78 -18.19 1.82 6.55
CA LEU A 78 -17.86 2.97 7.41
C LEU A 78 -18.38 2.83 8.85
N ASP A 79 -19.32 1.92 9.08
CA ASP A 79 -19.94 1.68 10.37
C ASP A 79 -19.24 0.56 11.17
N ALA A 80 -18.42 -0.26 10.50
CA ALA A 80 -17.69 -1.33 11.13
C ALA A 80 -16.25 -0.92 11.48
N PRO A 81 -15.79 -1.13 12.72
CA PRO A 81 -14.42 -0.84 13.11
C PRO A 81 -13.45 -1.74 12.35
N MET A 82 -12.34 -1.15 11.89
CA MET A 82 -11.26 -1.87 11.21
C MET A 82 -9.96 -1.68 11.98
N GLN A 83 -9.66 -2.65 12.84
CA GLN A 83 -8.43 -2.62 13.62
C GLN A 83 -7.23 -3.10 12.79
N GLY A 84 -6.14 -2.33 12.83
CA GLY A 84 -4.92 -2.72 12.17
C GLY A 84 -3.90 -1.60 12.07
N ASP A 85 -2.72 -1.96 11.60
CA ASP A 85 -1.67 -1.00 11.29
C ASP A 85 -1.59 -0.79 9.78
N VAL A 86 -1.46 0.46 9.36
CA VAL A 86 -1.13 0.84 8.00
C VAL A 86 0.38 1.06 7.96
N LEU A 87 1.08 0.14 7.30
CA LEU A 87 2.52 0.23 7.09
C LEU A 87 2.79 1.27 6.00
N VAL A 88 3.45 2.36 6.35
CA VAL A 88 3.70 3.50 5.46
C VAL A 88 5.17 3.52 5.06
N THR A 89 5.44 3.54 3.76
CA THR A 89 6.79 3.64 3.19
C THR A 89 6.92 4.89 2.35
N GLY A 90 8.10 5.52 2.33
CA GLY A 90 8.33 6.72 1.53
C GLY A 90 9.67 7.35 1.82
N ASP A 91 10.27 8.00 0.81
CA ASP A 91 11.56 8.67 0.95
C ASP A 91 11.41 10.17 1.31
N ASP A 92 10.26 10.79 0.97
CA ASP A 92 9.95 12.16 1.36
C ASP A 92 9.27 12.17 2.74
N ALA A 93 9.94 12.73 3.73
CA ALA A 93 9.50 12.73 5.11
C ALA A 93 8.19 13.52 5.32
N GLU A 94 7.99 14.65 4.60
CA GLU A 94 6.78 15.46 4.73
C GLU A 94 5.59 14.76 4.10
N ALA A 95 5.76 14.15 2.92
CA ALA A 95 4.71 13.38 2.28
C ALA A 95 4.30 12.17 3.13
N LYS A 96 5.30 11.46 3.69
CA LYS A 96 5.05 10.33 4.59
C LYS A 96 4.28 10.78 5.84
N ALA A 97 4.70 11.85 6.50
CA ALA A 97 4.00 12.41 7.65
C ALA A 97 2.55 12.83 7.32
N ALA A 98 2.33 13.43 6.15
CA ALA A 98 0.99 13.81 5.70
C ALA A 98 0.08 12.58 5.49
N VAL A 99 0.62 11.50 4.92
CA VAL A 99 -0.13 10.24 4.73
C VAL A 99 -0.41 9.57 6.08
N MET A 100 0.58 9.53 6.98
CA MET A 100 0.37 9.01 8.34
C MET A 100 -0.70 9.79 9.10
N GLY A 101 -0.72 11.13 8.96
CA GLY A 101 -1.76 11.98 9.53
C GLY A 101 -3.15 11.71 8.93
N LEU A 102 -3.23 11.31 7.66
CA LEU A 102 -4.48 10.87 7.05
C LEU A 102 -4.96 9.54 7.64
N VAL A 103 -4.07 8.56 7.76
CA VAL A 103 -4.37 7.25 8.37
C VAL A 103 -4.89 7.41 9.80
N ALA A 104 -4.27 8.26 10.60
CA ALA A 104 -4.65 8.52 11.99
C ALA A 104 -6.08 9.10 12.15
N ARG A 105 -6.70 9.56 11.06
CA ARG A 105 -8.10 10.01 11.04
C ARG A 105 -9.11 8.90 10.83
N ILE A 106 -8.65 7.73 10.42
CA ILE A 106 -9.51 6.56 10.24
C ILE A 106 -9.60 5.84 11.58
N PRO A 107 -10.80 5.69 12.17
CA PRO A 107 -10.96 5.03 13.46
C PRO A 107 -10.30 3.64 13.49
N ASP A 108 -9.62 3.35 14.60
CA ASP A 108 -8.99 2.05 14.89
C ASP A 108 -7.82 1.64 13.96
N LEU A 109 -7.46 2.46 12.96
CA LEU A 109 -6.22 2.28 12.20
C LEU A 109 -5.07 3.08 12.82
N ARG A 110 -3.89 2.47 12.88
CA ARG A 110 -2.67 3.13 13.32
C ARG A 110 -1.68 3.27 12.16
N PRO A 111 -1.14 4.46 11.89
CA PRO A 111 -0.03 4.59 10.95
C PRO A 111 1.28 4.07 11.60
N VAL A 112 2.02 3.26 10.89
CA VAL A 112 3.35 2.81 11.30
C VAL A 112 4.34 3.14 10.20
N ASP A 113 5.35 3.94 10.53
CA ASP A 113 6.47 4.22 9.59
C ASP A 113 7.28 2.93 9.37
N ALA A 114 7.15 2.35 8.19
CA ALA A 114 7.87 1.14 7.81
C ALA A 114 9.23 1.44 7.14
N GLY A 115 9.56 2.71 6.93
CA GLY A 115 10.85 3.12 6.39
C GLY A 115 10.82 3.66 4.96
N PRO A 116 11.93 3.57 4.22
CA PRO A 116 12.05 4.10 2.87
C PRO A 116 11.26 3.28 1.83
N LEU A 117 11.13 3.81 0.60
CA LEU A 117 10.49 3.08 -0.52
C LEU A 117 11.12 1.72 -0.79
N ALA A 118 12.39 1.54 -0.52
CA ALA A 118 13.08 0.26 -0.67
C ALA A 118 12.47 -0.90 0.16
N ILE A 119 11.70 -0.58 1.21
CA ILE A 119 10.99 -1.56 2.05
C ILE A 119 9.62 -1.93 1.47
N SER A 120 9.08 -1.18 0.51
CA SER A 120 7.73 -1.38 -0.03
C SER A 120 7.51 -2.80 -0.53
N LYS A 121 8.52 -3.44 -1.14
CA LYS A 121 8.43 -4.84 -1.57
C LYS A 121 7.99 -5.79 -0.46
N LEU A 122 8.54 -5.64 0.75
CA LEU A 122 8.20 -6.49 1.88
C LEU A 122 6.75 -6.24 2.36
N VAL A 123 6.29 -4.99 2.28
CA VAL A 123 4.91 -4.63 2.62
C VAL A 123 3.94 -5.19 1.58
N GLU A 124 4.29 -5.14 0.30
CA GLU A 124 3.52 -5.73 -0.79
C GLU A 124 3.45 -7.26 -0.66
N ASP A 125 4.58 -7.93 -0.40
CA ASP A 125 4.65 -9.38 -0.20
C ASP A 125 3.82 -9.85 1.01
N LEU A 126 3.77 -9.05 2.06
CA LEU A 126 2.94 -9.33 3.24
C LEU A 126 1.45 -9.45 2.88
N THR A 127 0.98 -8.73 1.85
CA THR A 127 -0.40 -8.86 1.38
C THR A 127 -0.69 -10.28 0.87
N ALA A 128 0.23 -10.89 0.16
CA ALA A 128 0.08 -12.27 -0.31
C ALA A 128 -0.04 -13.26 0.88
N LEU A 129 0.76 -13.05 1.93
CA LEU A 129 0.66 -13.84 3.16
C LEU A 129 -0.71 -13.65 3.84
N ILE A 130 -1.17 -12.41 3.99
CA ILE A 130 -2.48 -12.10 4.59
C ILE A 130 -3.62 -12.76 3.79
N LEU A 131 -3.57 -12.73 2.45
CA LEU A 131 -4.55 -13.41 1.61
C LEU A 131 -4.57 -14.93 1.84
N SER A 132 -3.40 -15.55 2.03
CA SER A 132 -3.30 -16.96 2.38
C SER A 132 -3.96 -17.27 3.73
N VAL A 133 -3.68 -16.44 4.74
CA VAL A 133 -4.32 -16.54 6.07
C VAL A 133 -5.83 -16.36 5.97
N ASN A 134 -6.28 -15.31 5.28
CA ASN A 134 -7.70 -15.02 5.08
C ASN A 134 -8.46 -16.17 4.45
N ARG A 135 -7.88 -16.80 3.41
CA ARG A 135 -8.46 -17.97 2.77
C ARG A 135 -8.59 -19.15 3.73
N ARG A 136 -7.59 -19.36 4.57
CA ARG A 136 -7.54 -20.50 5.50
C ARG A 136 -8.54 -20.37 6.64
N TYR A 137 -8.76 -19.15 7.12
CA TYR A 137 -9.61 -18.88 8.29
C TYR A 137 -10.96 -18.25 7.94
N GLY A 138 -11.27 -17.99 6.67
CA GLY A 138 -12.47 -17.28 6.26
C GLY A 138 -12.56 -15.87 6.88
N ALA A 139 -11.43 -15.16 6.96
CA ALA A 139 -11.30 -13.92 7.71
C ALA A 139 -10.91 -12.73 6.81
N HIS A 140 -10.93 -11.53 7.39
CA HIS A 140 -10.34 -10.31 6.85
C HIS A 140 -9.26 -9.84 7.84
N ALA A 141 -8.17 -10.60 7.92
CA ALA A 141 -7.07 -10.29 8.81
C ALA A 141 -6.36 -8.99 8.41
N ALA A 142 -5.85 -8.30 9.40
CA ALA A 142 -4.96 -7.16 9.27
C ALA A 142 -3.67 -7.41 10.06
N VAL A 143 -2.68 -6.54 9.89
CA VAL A 143 -1.42 -6.60 10.64
C VAL A 143 -1.53 -5.72 11.87
N ARG A 144 -0.94 -6.16 12.97
CA ARG A 144 -0.71 -5.36 14.17
C ARG A 144 0.72 -5.54 14.64
N MET A 145 1.51 -4.46 14.65
CA MET A 145 2.86 -4.46 15.20
C MET A 145 2.80 -4.26 16.70
N VAL A 146 3.15 -5.29 17.46
CA VAL A 146 3.19 -5.24 18.93
C VAL A 146 4.54 -4.69 19.37
N GLY A 147 4.54 -3.81 20.37
CA GLY A 147 5.76 -3.15 20.87
C GLY A 147 6.19 -1.92 20.08
N VAL A 148 5.39 -1.49 19.09
CA VAL A 148 5.56 -0.23 18.38
C VAL A 148 4.46 0.74 18.84
N GLU A 149 4.88 1.89 19.34
CA GLU A 149 4.01 3.01 19.67
C GLU A 149 4.23 4.09 18.60
N PRO A 150 3.32 4.23 17.60
CA PRO A 150 3.46 5.23 16.54
C PRO A 150 3.09 6.64 16.99
#